data_ae30bbcd1e8634ce1e5410063e3d0b81
#
_entry.id   ae30bbcd1e8634ce1e5410063e3d0b81
#
_cell.length_a   1.000
_cell.length_b   1.000
_cell.length_c   1.000
_cell.angle_alpha   90.00
_cell.angle_beta   90.00
_cell.angle_gamma   90.00
#
_symmetry.space_group_name_H-M   'P 1'
#
loop_
_entity.id
_entity.type
_entity.pdbx_description
1 polymer ?
#
loop_
_entity_poly.entity_id
_entity_poly.type
_entity_poly.pdbx_seq_one_letter_code
_entity_poly.pdbx_strand_id
1 'polypeptide(L)'
;MSSVSLSEAQFVGTDRLLAGIVLSVLTFWLFAQSVINVVPAMKSSLDISLETLTLAVSLSALFSGCFVVASGGLADKFGRMRMTSLGLILSIVGSAMLVLSQGPALFLAGRVLQGLSAACIMPATLALIKTWYEGKARQRAVSFWVIGSWGGSGLCSFVGGAIATGLGWRWIFVFSIAVALAALFLLRGTPESRSASAQQHKLDISGLLSLILALVLLNLFISKGHGWGWTSATSLAM
;
A
#
# COMPACT_ATOMS: atom_id res chain seq x y z
N MET A 1 -23.26 23.02 27.90
CA MET A 1 -22.56 21.82 28.42
C MET A 1 -22.99 20.67 27.56
N SER A 2 -22.23 20.40 26.52
CA SER A 2 -22.52 19.34 25.55
C SER A 2 -22.01 18.01 26.09
N SER A 3 -22.90 17.04 26.15
CA SER A 3 -22.61 15.64 26.45
C SER A 3 -21.64 15.06 25.40
N VAL A 4 -20.37 15.14 25.69
CA VAL A 4 -19.36 14.32 25.00
C VAL A 4 -19.70 12.86 25.36
N SER A 5 -20.04 12.07 24.36
CA SER A 5 -20.38 10.67 24.54
C SER A 5 -19.22 9.94 25.20
N LEU A 6 -19.44 9.43 26.39
CA LEU A 6 -18.47 8.71 27.24
C LEU A 6 -17.92 7.42 26.63
N SER A 7 -18.32 7.05 25.39
CA SER A 7 -17.87 5.82 24.74
C SER A 7 -16.55 5.94 23.98
N GLU A 8 -16.09 7.15 23.61
CA GLU A 8 -14.82 7.35 22.90
C GLU A 8 -13.62 7.50 23.84
N ALA A 9 -13.84 7.75 25.12
CA ALA A 9 -12.79 8.05 26.10
C ALA A 9 -12.05 6.81 26.66
N GLN A 10 -12.37 5.59 26.25
CA GLN A 10 -11.85 4.37 26.90
C GLN A 10 -11.19 3.34 25.96
N PHE A 11 -11.10 3.56 24.64
CA PHE A 11 -10.41 2.58 23.80
C PHE A 11 -8.90 2.75 23.90
N VAL A 12 -8.22 1.73 24.41
CA VAL A 12 -6.74 1.64 24.45
C VAL A 12 -6.32 0.62 23.41
N GLY A 13 -5.23 0.91 22.69
CA GLY A 13 -4.68 0.03 21.68
C GLY A 13 -4.35 -1.36 22.24
N THR A 14 -4.88 -2.39 21.58
CA THR A 14 -4.72 -3.78 21.97
C THR A 14 -3.68 -4.48 21.11
N ASP A 15 -3.10 -5.58 21.59
CA ASP A 15 -2.17 -6.41 20.76
C ASP A 15 -2.88 -6.97 19.51
N ARG A 16 -4.20 -7.20 19.58
CA ARG A 16 -5.02 -7.59 18.43
C ARG A 16 -5.02 -6.49 17.33
N LEU A 17 -5.23 -5.23 17.73
CA LEU A 17 -5.16 -4.09 16.82
C LEU A 17 -3.75 -3.98 16.22
N LEU A 18 -2.71 -4.11 17.04
CA LEU A 18 -1.33 -4.03 16.59
C LEU A 18 -1.00 -5.13 15.57
N ALA A 19 -1.40 -6.37 15.83
CA ALA A 19 -1.24 -7.46 14.87
C ALA A 19 -1.98 -7.20 13.55
N GLY A 20 -3.20 -6.68 13.60
CA GLY A 20 -3.96 -6.27 12.41
C GLY A 20 -3.26 -5.18 11.60
N ILE A 21 -2.70 -4.17 12.28
CA ILE A 21 -1.90 -3.11 11.66
C ILE A 21 -0.64 -3.67 10.99
N VAL A 22 0.11 -4.51 11.67
CA VAL A 22 1.35 -5.12 11.14
C VAL A 22 1.03 -6.00 9.92
N LEU A 23 0.00 -6.84 9.98
CA LEU A 23 -0.44 -7.63 8.83
C LEU A 23 -0.89 -6.74 7.65
N SER A 24 -1.57 -5.62 7.93
CA SER A 24 -1.95 -4.66 6.88
C SER A 24 -0.73 -4.11 6.13
N VAL A 25 0.33 -3.79 6.85
CA VAL A 25 1.58 -3.30 6.26
C VAL A 25 2.33 -4.42 5.52
N LEU A 26 2.32 -5.64 6.04
CA LEU A 26 2.94 -6.79 5.38
C LEU A 26 2.29 -7.11 4.02
N THR A 27 0.98 -6.85 3.82
CA THR A 27 0.35 -7.07 2.51
C THR A 27 1.04 -6.28 1.41
N PHE A 28 1.50 -5.04 1.69
CA PHE A 28 2.27 -4.24 0.73
C PHE A 28 3.55 -4.98 0.28
N TRP A 29 4.33 -5.50 1.21
CA TRP A 29 5.58 -6.17 0.88
C TRP A 29 5.38 -7.50 0.16
N LEU A 30 4.29 -8.22 0.46
CA LEU A 30 3.94 -9.44 -0.24
C LEU A 30 3.75 -9.20 -1.74
N PHE A 31 3.04 -8.15 -2.14
CA PHE A 31 2.84 -7.89 -3.56
C PHE A 31 3.93 -7.02 -4.20
N ALA A 32 4.61 -6.16 -3.44
CA ALA A 32 5.64 -5.28 -4.01
C ALA A 32 6.95 -6.03 -4.25
N GLN A 33 7.47 -6.67 -3.22
CA GLN A 33 8.81 -7.25 -3.25
C GLN A 33 8.82 -8.66 -3.88
N SER A 34 7.78 -9.46 -3.62
CA SER A 34 7.73 -10.82 -4.16
C SER A 34 7.63 -10.85 -5.68
N VAL A 35 6.98 -9.84 -6.29
CA VAL A 35 6.85 -9.77 -7.76
C VAL A 35 8.19 -9.62 -8.45
N ILE A 36 9.11 -8.84 -7.90
CA ILE A 36 10.44 -8.63 -8.49
C ILE A 36 11.17 -9.97 -8.68
N ASN A 37 11.04 -10.88 -7.72
CA ASN A 37 11.72 -12.18 -7.73
C ASN A 37 11.08 -13.20 -8.69
N VAL A 38 9.84 -12.99 -9.11
CA VAL A 38 9.09 -13.95 -9.94
C VAL A 38 8.79 -13.48 -11.36
N VAL A 39 9.38 -12.34 -11.76
CA VAL A 39 9.27 -11.80 -13.13
C VAL A 39 9.58 -12.84 -14.21
N PRO A 40 10.62 -13.69 -14.10
CA PRO A 40 10.90 -14.71 -15.12
C PRO A 40 9.77 -15.75 -15.25
N ALA A 41 9.20 -16.21 -14.13
CA ALA A 41 8.08 -17.15 -14.11
C ALA A 41 6.79 -16.54 -14.65
N MET A 42 6.55 -15.25 -14.40
CA MET A 42 5.42 -14.52 -14.95
C MET A 42 5.52 -14.37 -16.47
N LYS A 43 6.72 -14.02 -16.97
CA LYS A 43 6.96 -13.88 -18.41
C LYS A 43 6.62 -15.15 -19.17
N SER A 44 7.07 -16.31 -18.69
CA SER A 44 6.81 -17.59 -19.34
C SER A 44 5.35 -18.04 -19.30
N SER A 45 4.59 -17.63 -18.26
CA SER A 45 3.21 -18.10 -18.06
C SER A 45 2.13 -17.19 -18.62
N LEU A 46 2.40 -15.89 -18.81
CA LEU A 46 1.44 -14.88 -19.29
C LEU A 46 1.70 -14.43 -20.73
N ASP A 47 2.80 -14.87 -21.32
CA ASP A 47 3.27 -14.40 -22.65
C ASP A 47 3.32 -12.86 -22.74
N ILE A 48 3.78 -12.23 -21.65
CA ILE A 48 3.90 -10.78 -21.52
C ILE A 48 5.36 -10.38 -21.69
N SER A 49 5.59 -9.25 -22.37
CA SER A 49 6.95 -8.72 -22.56
C SER A 49 7.59 -8.31 -21.22
N LEU A 50 8.91 -8.39 -21.14
CA LEU A 50 9.65 -7.93 -19.95
C LEU A 50 9.42 -6.44 -19.70
N GLU A 51 9.23 -5.64 -20.74
CA GLU A 51 8.93 -4.21 -20.64
C GLU A 51 7.58 -4.00 -19.90
N THR A 52 6.55 -4.76 -20.27
CA THR A 52 5.23 -4.69 -19.60
C THR A 52 5.31 -5.12 -18.13
N LEU A 53 6.11 -6.14 -17.81
CA LEU A 53 6.30 -6.57 -16.42
C LEU A 53 7.04 -5.51 -15.60
N THR A 54 8.06 -4.89 -16.17
CA THR A 54 8.78 -3.77 -15.53
C THR A 54 7.86 -2.57 -15.32
N LEU A 55 7.04 -2.24 -16.32
CA LEU A 55 6.01 -1.21 -16.20
C LEU A 55 5.02 -1.53 -15.06
N ALA A 56 4.58 -2.77 -14.95
CA ALA A 56 3.66 -3.21 -13.89
C ALA A 56 4.25 -3.01 -12.48
N VAL A 57 5.53 -3.29 -12.28
CA VAL A 57 6.23 -3.03 -11.02
C VAL A 57 6.27 -1.52 -10.75
N SER A 58 6.66 -0.73 -11.74
CA SER A 58 6.75 0.73 -11.65
C SER A 58 5.40 1.38 -11.36
N LEU A 59 4.31 0.89 -11.98
CA LEU A 59 2.96 1.42 -11.77
C LEU A 59 2.52 1.32 -10.31
N SER A 60 2.74 0.19 -9.64
CA SER A 60 2.33 0.07 -8.24
C SER A 60 3.12 1.02 -7.33
N ALA A 61 4.41 1.22 -7.57
CA ALA A 61 5.22 2.17 -6.82
C ALA A 61 4.79 3.63 -7.11
N LEU A 62 4.54 3.94 -8.38
CA LEU A 62 4.08 5.27 -8.80
C LEU A 62 2.74 5.64 -8.16
N PHE A 63 1.73 4.76 -8.27
CA PHE A 63 0.42 5.02 -7.67
C PHE A 63 0.49 5.10 -6.14
N SER A 64 1.33 4.29 -5.50
CA SER A 64 1.56 4.41 -4.06
C SER A 64 2.17 5.77 -3.71
N GLY A 65 3.23 6.19 -4.39
CA GLY A 65 3.91 7.47 -4.14
C GLY A 65 3.02 8.68 -4.43
N CYS A 66 2.31 8.69 -5.57
CA CYS A 66 1.43 9.78 -5.95
C CYS A 66 0.28 10.01 -4.98
N PHE A 67 -0.29 8.94 -4.44
CA PHE A 67 -1.52 9.04 -3.65
C PHE A 67 -1.32 8.93 -2.14
N VAL A 68 -0.11 8.61 -1.64
CA VAL A 68 0.14 8.44 -0.20
C VAL A 68 -0.18 9.70 0.61
N VAL A 69 0.18 10.87 0.11
CA VAL A 69 -0.08 12.16 0.78
C VAL A 69 -1.58 12.47 0.79
N ALA A 70 -2.24 12.29 -0.36
CA ALA A 70 -3.69 12.47 -0.48
C ALA A 70 -4.45 11.53 0.46
N SER A 71 -4.07 10.26 0.47
CA SER A 71 -4.70 9.23 1.32
C SER A 71 -4.50 9.50 2.80
N GLY A 72 -3.37 10.08 3.21
CA GLY A 72 -3.15 10.54 4.57
C GLY A 72 -4.14 11.63 4.99
N GLY A 73 -4.31 12.67 4.17
CA GLY A 73 -5.30 13.72 4.40
C GLY A 73 -6.74 13.21 4.38
N LEU A 74 -7.06 12.27 3.48
CA LEU A 74 -8.37 11.62 3.43
C LEU A 74 -8.62 10.75 4.67
N ALA A 75 -7.60 10.03 5.17
CA ALA A 75 -7.69 9.25 6.39
C ALA A 75 -8.00 10.11 7.62
N ASP A 76 -7.37 11.26 7.73
CA ASP A 76 -7.63 12.21 8.80
C ASP A 76 -9.03 12.83 8.71
N LYS A 77 -9.56 13.05 7.50
CA LYS A 77 -10.88 13.63 7.27
C LYS A 77 -12.02 12.62 7.34
N PHE A 78 -11.90 11.50 6.64
CA PHE A 78 -12.98 10.51 6.51
C PHE A 78 -12.91 9.39 7.53
N GLY A 79 -11.74 9.15 8.11
CA GLY A 79 -11.52 8.15 9.12
C GLY A 79 -10.35 7.22 8.79
N ARG A 80 -9.51 7.00 9.77
CA ARG A 80 -8.28 6.22 9.65
C ARG A 80 -8.58 4.73 9.51
N MET A 81 -9.57 4.24 10.25
CA MET A 81 -10.00 2.85 10.17
C MET A 81 -10.66 2.53 8.82
N ARG A 82 -11.50 3.45 8.32
CA ARG A 82 -12.13 3.32 6.99
C ARG A 82 -11.09 3.30 5.88
N MET A 83 -10.10 4.19 5.93
CA MET A 83 -9.03 4.21 4.93
C MET A 83 -8.15 2.97 4.97
N THR A 84 -7.83 2.44 6.16
CA THR A 84 -7.12 1.17 6.29
C THR A 84 -7.93 0.01 5.70
N SER A 85 -9.23 -0.06 6.01
CA SER A 85 -10.13 -1.09 5.47
C SER A 85 -10.29 -0.99 3.95
N LEU A 86 -10.44 0.23 3.42
CA LEU A 86 -10.48 0.48 1.97
C LEU A 86 -9.19 -0.01 1.31
N GLY A 87 -8.04 0.32 1.88
CA GLY A 87 -6.75 -0.15 1.39
C GLY A 87 -6.65 -1.68 1.36
N LEU A 88 -7.09 -2.36 2.41
CA LEU A 88 -7.11 -3.83 2.46
C LEU A 88 -8.07 -4.43 1.42
N ILE A 89 -9.24 -3.84 1.20
CA ILE A 89 -10.17 -4.26 0.14
C ILE A 89 -9.54 -4.08 -1.24
N LEU A 90 -8.90 -2.94 -1.49
CA LEU A 90 -8.16 -2.70 -2.75
C LEU A 90 -7.02 -3.71 -2.95
N SER A 91 -6.31 -4.09 -1.86
CA SER A 91 -5.29 -5.15 -1.91
C SER A 91 -5.88 -6.49 -2.31
N ILE A 92 -7.03 -6.88 -1.73
CA ILE A 92 -7.73 -8.12 -2.05
C ILE A 92 -8.18 -8.13 -3.51
N VAL A 93 -8.85 -7.06 -3.96
CA VAL A 93 -9.34 -6.95 -5.34
C VAL A 93 -8.18 -6.95 -6.33
N GLY A 94 -7.14 -6.15 -6.08
CA GLY A 94 -5.95 -6.11 -6.93
C GLY A 94 -5.24 -7.46 -7.00
N SER A 95 -5.08 -8.15 -5.87
CA SER A 95 -4.49 -9.49 -5.82
C SER A 95 -5.37 -10.52 -6.55
N ALA A 96 -6.69 -10.46 -6.41
CA ALA A 96 -7.61 -11.34 -7.15
C ALA A 96 -7.51 -11.12 -8.67
N MET A 97 -7.41 -9.86 -9.12
CA MET A 97 -7.18 -9.57 -10.54
C MET A 97 -5.88 -10.18 -11.06
N LEU A 98 -4.81 -10.18 -10.25
CA LEU A 98 -3.53 -10.79 -10.61
C LEU A 98 -3.61 -12.32 -10.67
N VAL A 99 -4.31 -12.94 -9.73
CA VAL A 99 -4.56 -14.41 -9.76
C VAL A 99 -5.31 -14.82 -11.03
N LEU A 100 -6.32 -14.04 -11.42
CA LEU A 100 -7.19 -14.30 -12.58
C LEU A 100 -6.61 -13.80 -13.91
N SER A 101 -5.47 -13.07 -13.87
CA SER A 101 -4.91 -12.47 -15.08
C SER A 101 -4.44 -13.52 -16.08
N GLN A 102 -4.88 -13.35 -17.33
CA GLN A 102 -4.44 -14.12 -18.49
C GLN A 102 -3.74 -13.23 -19.54
N GLY A 103 -3.62 -11.94 -19.27
CA GLY A 103 -3.03 -10.98 -20.18
C GLY A 103 -2.65 -9.67 -19.51
N PRO A 104 -2.00 -8.74 -20.25
CA PRO A 104 -1.37 -7.55 -19.67
C PRO A 104 -2.37 -6.57 -19.05
N ALA A 105 -3.55 -6.38 -19.63
CA ALA A 105 -4.50 -5.36 -19.19
C ALA A 105 -4.98 -5.59 -17.74
N LEU A 106 -5.44 -6.80 -17.43
CA LEU A 106 -5.92 -7.15 -16.10
C LEU A 106 -4.76 -7.17 -15.09
N PHE A 107 -3.58 -7.61 -15.53
CA PHE A 107 -2.37 -7.60 -14.71
C PHE A 107 -1.97 -6.16 -14.31
N LEU A 108 -1.90 -5.23 -15.26
CA LEU A 108 -1.57 -3.83 -15.01
C LEU A 108 -2.61 -3.14 -14.11
N ALA A 109 -3.91 -3.37 -14.37
CA ALA A 109 -4.98 -2.83 -13.54
C ALA A 109 -4.89 -3.32 -12.08
N GLY A 110 -4.61 -4.61 -11.88
CA GLY A 110 -4.36 -5.16 -10.54
C GLY A 110 -3.19 -4.48 -9.83
N ARG A 111 -2.10 -4.19 -10.55
CA ARG A 111 -0.92 -3.48 -10.02
C ARG A 111 -1.23 -2.04 -9.61
N VAL A 112 -2.06 -1.34 -10.37
CA VAL A 112 -2.55 0.00 -10.02
C VAL A 112 -3.34 -0.05 -8.71
N LEU A 113 -4.29 -1.00 -8.58
CA LEU A 113 -5.06 -1.15 -7.34
C LEU A 113 -4.19 -1.50 -6.13
N GLN A 114 -3.16 -2.32 -6.30
CA GLN A 114 -2.20 -2.61 -5.24
C GLN A 114 -1.41 -1.35 -4.82
N GLY A 115 -1.02 -0.49 -5.76
CA GLY A 115 -0.39 0.80 -5.45
C GLY A 115 -1.31 1.73 -4.65
N LEU A 116 -2.57 1.86 -5.06
CA LEU A 116 -3.58 2.63 -4.31
C LEU A 116 -3.87 2.03 -2.94
N SER A 117 -3.88 0.71 -2.81
CA SER A 117 -3.99 0.01 -1.52
C SER A 117 -2.87 0.44 -0.55
N ALA A 118 -1.63 0.40 -1.01
CA ALA A 118 -0.47 0.81 -0.20
C ALA A 118 -0.57 2.28 0.23
N ALA A 119 -0.99 3.16 -0.69
CA ALA A 119 -1.21 4.58 -0.40
C ALA A 119 -2.22 4.79 0.73
N CYS A 120 -3.27 3.97 0.79
CA CYS A 120 -4.29 4.05 1.86
C CYS A 120 -3.79 3.45 3.18
N ILE A 121 -3.12 2.29 3.15
CA ILE A 121 -2.73 1.54 4.35
C ILE A 121 -1.63 2.24 5.14
N MET A 122 -0.56 2.70 4.46
CA MET A 122 0.65 3.16 5.14
C MET A 122 0.41 4.35 6.08
N PRO A 123 -0.15 5.49 5.62
CA PRO A 123 -0.38 6.63 6.49
C PRO A 123 -1.49 6.38 7.52
N ALA A 124 -2.55 5.67 7.14
CA ALA A 124 -3.69 5.42 8.02
C ALA A 124 -3.32 4.53 9.20
N THR A 125 -2.54 3.47 8.98
CA THR A 125 -2.09 2.56 10.05
C THR A 125 -1.14 3.23 11.02
N LEU A 126 -0.21 4.07 10.55
CA LEU A 126 0.66 4.85 11.44
C LEU A 126 -0.14 5.87 12.26
N ALA A 127 -1.16 6.49 11.66
CA ALA A 127 -2.06 7.40 12.35
C ALA A 127 -2.90 6.68 13.41
N LEU A 128 -3.38 5.46 13.16
CA LEU A 128 -4.07 4.62 14.16
C LEU A 128 -3.18 4.32 15.37
N ILE A 129 -1.90 4.01 15.15
CA ILE A 129 -0.95 3.80 16.26
C ILE A 129 -0.82 5.07 17.09
N LYS A 130 -0.65 6.22 16.46
CA LYS A 130 -0.53 7.51 17.17
C LYS A 130 -1.78 7.86 17.98
N THR A 131 -2.95 7.39 17.54
CA THR A 131 -4.23 7.67 18.21
C THR A 131 -4.49 6.77 19.39
N TRP A 132 -4.24 5.46 19.24
CA TRP A 132 -4.71 4.46 20.19
C TRP A 132 -3.64 3.95 21.15
N TYR A 133 -2.37 4.34 20.95
CA TYR A 133 -1.27 3.95 21.83
C TYR A 133 -0.56 5.17 22.39
N GLU A 134 -0.15 5.09 23.66
CA GLU A 134 0.55 6.16 24.38
C GLU A 134 1.83 5.65 25.04
N GLY A 135 2.75 6.57 25.36
CA GLY A 135 3.97 6.30 26.11
C GLY A 135 4.79 5.12 25.56
N LYS A 136 5.13 4.17 26.42
CA LYS A 136 5.90 2.97 26.07
C LYS A 136 5.15 2.04 25.11
N ALA A 137 3.82 1.96 25.22
CA ALA A 137 3.00 1.15 24.32
C ALA A 137 3.04 1.69 22.87
N ARG A 138 3.02 3.02 22.69
CA ARG A 138 3.19 3.66 21.37
C ARG A 138 4.56 3.35 20.78
N GLN A 139 5.62 3.48 21.60
CA GLN A 139 6.99 3.18 21.14
C GLN A 139 7.09 1.72 20.67
N ARG A 140 6.55 0.76 21.43
CA ARG A 140 6.47 -0.65 21.04
C ARG A 140 5.69 -0.83 19.74
N ALA A 141 4.51 -0.23 19.62
CA ALA A 141 3.66 -0.35 18.45
C ALA A 141 4.32 0.22 17.18
N VAL A 142 4.98 1.38 17.28
CA VAL A 142 5.77 1.96 16.18
C VAL A 142 6.93 1.04 15.80
N SER A 143 7.64 0.45 16.76
CA SER A 143 8.72 -0.51 16.47
C SER A 143 8.22 -1.72 15.68
N PHE A 144 7.10 -2.31 16.06
CA PHE A 144 6.49 -3.41 15.30
C PHE A 144 6.03 -2.95 13.90
N TRP A 145 5.47 -1.75 13.78
CA TRP A 145 5.09 -1.18 12.49
C TRP A 145 6.32 -0.98 11.59
N VAL A 146 7.43 -0.47 12.13
CA VAL A 146 8.70 -0.30 11.40
C VAL A 146 9.27 -1.65 10.98
N ILE A 147 9.26 -2.66 11.88
CA ILE A 147 9.68 -4.02 11.55
C ILE A 147 8.81 -4.58 10.41
N GLY A 148 7.48 -4.43 10.48
CA GLY A 148 6.58 -4.81 9.41
C GLY A 148 6.83 -4.06 8.10
N SER A 149 7.16 -2.75 8.19
CA SER A 149 7.38 -1.89 7.03
C SER A 149 8.73 -2.12 6.32
N TRP A 150 9.80 -2.41 7.04
CA TRP A 150 11.14 -2.57 6.46
C TRP A 150 11.65 -4.01 6.55
N GLY A 151 11.48 -4.67 7.68
CA GLY A 151 11.83 -6.07 7.86
C GLY A 151 10.92 -7.01 7.05
N GLY A 152 9.68 -6.58 6.81
CA GLY A 152 8.73 -7.32 5.97
C GLY A 152 9.23 -7.59 4.56
N SER A 153 10.06 -6.72 3.98
CA SER A 153 10.58 -6.92 2.62
C SER A 153 11.41 -8.20 2.48
N GLY A 154 12.34 -8.44 3.41
CA GLY A 154 13.17 -9.64 3.41
C GLY A 154 12.36 -10.92 3.66
N LEU A 155 11.48 -10.89 4.66
CA LEU A 155 10.61 -12.01 4.98
C LEU A 155 9.67 -12.34 3.81
N CYS A 156 9.04 -11.34 3.22
CA CYS A 156 8.13 -11.52 2.08
C CYS A 156 8.86 -11.98 0.81
N SER A 157 10.11 -11.54 0.59
CA SER A 157 10.94 -12.06 -0.50
C SER A 157 11.22 -13.56 -0.34
N PHE A 158 11.59 -13.97 0.87
CA PHE A 158 11.86 -15.39 1.16
C PHE A 158 10.58 -16.23 1.01
N VAL A 159 9.50 -15.84 1.67
CA VAL A 159 8.21 -16.55 1.61
C VAL A 159 7.65 -16.54 0.18
N GLY A 160 7.71 -15.40 -0.51
CA GLY A 160 7.25 -15.28 -1.89
C GLY A 160 8.06 -16.14 -2.85
N GLY A 161 9.39 -16.22 -2.68
CA GLY A 161 10.24 -17.10 -3.46
C GLY A 161 9.93 -18.59 -3.23
N ALA A 162 9.75 -19.00 -1.98
CA ALA A 162 9.39 -20.38 -1.62
C ALA A 162 8.02 -20.78 -2.19
N ILE A 163 7.01 -19.89 -2.07
CA ILE A 163 5.68 -20.12 -2.66
C ILE A 163 5.77 -20.23 -4.18
N ALA A 164 6.50 -19.32 -4.82
CA ALA A 164 6.62 -19.28 -6.28
C ALA A 164 7.28 -20.54 -6.86
N THR A 165 8.31 -21.06 -6.17
CA THR A 165 9.02 -22.28 -6.58
C THR A 165 8.18 -23.55 -6.37
N GLY A 166 7.41 -23.63 -5.28
CA GLY A 166 6.64 -24.82 -4.95
C GLY A 166 5.24 -24.88 -5.57
N LEU A 167 4.53 -23.75 -5.60
CA LEU A 167 3.11 -23.68 -5.97
C LEU A 167 2.86 -22.81 -7.22
N GLY A 168 3.84 -22.00 -7.61
CA GLY A 168 3.72 -21.05 -8.69
C GLY A 168 3.42 -19.62 -8.20
N TRP A 169 3.76 -18.63 -9.03
CA TRP A 169 3.72 -17.21 -8.69
C TRP A 169 2.34 -16.67 -8.30
N ARG A 170 1.25 -17.23 -8.85
CA ARG A 170 -0.12 -16.81 -8.53
C ARG A 170 -0.48 -17.02 -7.06
N TRP A 171 0.09 -18.04 -6.41
CA TRP A 171 -0.16 -18.34 -5.01
C TRP A 171 0.36 -17.28 -4.05
N ILE A 172 1.33 -16.46 -4.47
CA ILE A 172 1.77 -15.28 -3.69
C ILE A 172 0.58 -14.34 -3.46
N PHE A 173 -0.22 -14.09 -4.50
CA PHE A 173 -1.37 -13.20 -4.42
C PHE A 173 -2.55 -13.85 -3.66
N VAL A 174 -2.73 -15.16 -3.77
CA VAL A 174 -3.69 -15.90 -2.92
C VAL A 174 -3.30 -15.77 -1.45
N PHE A 175 -2.03 -15.94 -1.13
CA PHE A 175 -1.53 -15.73 0.23
C PHE A 175 -1.68 -14.28 0.70
N SER A 176 -1.43 -13.30 -0.17
CA SER A 176 -1.67 -11.88 0.12
C SER A 176 -3.15 -11.60 0.45
N ILE A 177 -4.09 -12.22 -0.26
CA ILE A 177 -5.53 -12.13 0.03
C ILE A 177 -5.81 -12.71 1.43
N ALA A 178 -5.27 -13.87 1.77
CA ALA A 178 -5.47 -14.47 3.07
C ALA A 178 -4.95 -13.58 4.21
N VAL A 179 -3.76 -12.99 4.05
CA VAL A 179 -3.18 -12.04 5.02
C VAL A 179 -4.03 -10.79 5.15
N ALA A 180 -4.53 -10.23 4.04
CA ALA A 180 -5.40 -9.05 4.05
C ALA A 180 -6.75 -9.33 4.74
N LEU A 181 -7.34 -10.51 4.52
CA LEU A 181 -8.56 -10.95 5.22
C LEU A 181 -8.32 -11.13 6.71
N ALA A 182 -7.20 -11.73 7.11
CA ALA A 182 -6.81 -11.86 8.50
C ALA A 182 -6.62 -10.48 9.17
N ALA A 183 -5.98 -9.53 8.46
CA ALA A 183 -5.84 -8.16 8.94
C ALA A 183 -7.21 -7.50 9.14
N LEU A 184 -8.13 -7.59 8.17
CA LEU A 184 -9.50 -7.06 8.29
C LEU A 184 -10.25 -7.68 9.49
N PHE A 185 -10.08 -8.98 9.70
CA PHE A 185 -10.70 -9.66 10.84
C PHE A 185 -10.16 -9.17 12.19
N LEU A 186 -8.84 -9.00 12.30
CA LEU A 186 -8.21 -8.50 13.52
C LEU A 186 -8.56 -7.04 13.81
N LEU A 187 -8.73 -6.23 12.77
CA LEU A 187 -9.09 -4.82 12.90
C LEU A 187 -10.58 -4.60 13.25
N ARG A 188 -11.43 -5.62 13.16
CA ARG A 188 -12.86 -5.52 13.52
C ARG A 188 -13.03 -5.12 14.98
N GLY A 189 -13.94 -4.18 15.21
CA GLY A 189 -14.23 -3.66 16.55
C GLY A 189 -13.33 -2.52 16.99
N THR A 190 -12.35 -2.11 16.19
CA THR A 190 -11.57 -0.89 16.44
C THR A 190 -12.44 0.33 16.14
N PRO A 191 -12.59 1.28 17.08
CA PRO A 191 -13.34 2.50 16.85
C PRO A 191 -12.74 3.34 15.73
N GLU A 192 -13.59 4.07 15.01
CA GLU A 192 -13.13 5.02 14.03
C GLU A 192 -12.45 6.23 14.70
N SER A 193 -11.39 6.72 14.08
CA SER A 193 -10.71 7.93 14.53
C SER A 193 -10.51 8.91 13.38
N ARG A 194 -10.70 10.20 13.69
CA ARG A 194 -10.52 11.31 12.75
C ARG A 194 -9.71 12.40 13.43
N SER A 195 -9.05 13.24 12.62
CA SER A 195 -8.38 14.40 13.17
C SER A 195 -9.35 15.58 13.24
N ALA A 196 -9.54 16.15 14.44
CA ALA A 196 -10.37 17.34 14.61
C ALA A 196 -9.86 18.54 13.78
N SER A 197 -8.55 18.68 13.65
CA SER A 197 -7.92 19.75 12.85
C SER A 197 -8.10 19.54 11.34
N ALA A 198 -8.15 18.32 10.85
CA ALA A 198 -8.30 18.02 9.42
C ALA A 198 -9.69 18.39 8.87
N GLN A 199 -10.70 18.50 9.73
CA GLN A 199 -12.03 18.95 9.31
C GLN A 199 -12.07 20.43 8.93
N GLN A 200 -11.14 21.23 9.48
CA GLN A 200 -11.07 22.67 9.23
C GLN A 200 -10.20 23.03 8.04
N HIS A 201 -9.32 22.14 7.60
CA HIS A 201 -8.40 22.41 6.49
C HIS A 201 -8.94 21.83 5.17
N LYS A 202 -8.95 22.68 4.13
CA LYS A 202 -9.21 22.21 2.76
C LYS A 202 -8.00 21.42 2.26
N LEU A 203 -8.26 20.31 1.55
CA LEU A 203 -7.21 19.60 0.84
C LEU A 203 -6.59 20.55 -0.20
N ASP A 204 -5.28 20.70 -0.18
CA ASP A 204 -4.55 21.41 -1.20
C ASP A 204 -4.48 20.58 -2.49
N ILE A 205 -5.52 20.73 -3.31
CA ILE A 205 -5.64 20.01 -4.58
C ILE A 205 -4.54 20.43 -5.55
N SER A 206 -4.16 21.72 -5.54
CA SER A 206 -3.13 22.25 -6.43
C SER A 206 -1.74 21.69 -6.09
N GLY A 207 -1.38 21.66 -4.81
CA GLY A 207 -0.16 21.04 -4.33
C GLY A 207 -0.13 19.52 -4.61
N LEU A 208 -1.27 18.84 -4.44
CA LEU A 208 -1.38 17.43 -4.75
C LEU A 208 -1.19 17.13 -6.25
N LEU A 209 -1.83 17.92 -7.13
CA LEU A 209 -1.69 17.75 -8.58
C LEU A 209 -0.26 18.04 -9.05
N SER A 210 0.39 19.08 -8.50
CA SER A 210 1.80 19.36 -8.81
C SER A 210 2.74 18.27 -8.34
N LEU A 211 2.50 17.68 -7.16
CA LEU A 211 3.27 16.53 -6.67
C LEU A 211 3.08 15.30 -7.58
N ILE A 212 1.84 14.98 -7.94
CA ILE A 212 1.55 13.86 -8.86
C ILE A 212 2.25 14.10 -10.20
N LEU A 213 2.13 15.27 -10.77
CA LEU A 213 2.78 15.60 -12.03
C LEU A 213 4.30 15.45 -11.94
N ALA A 214 4.92 16.00 -10.89
CA ALA A 214 6.36 15.88 -10.66
C ALA A 214 6.82 14.42 -10.56
N LEU A 215 6.08 13.59 -9.80
CA LEU A 215 6.41 12.16 -9.65
C LEU A 215 6.22 11.38 -10.96
N VAL A 216 5.18 11.69 -11.74
CA VAL A 216 4.95 11.07 -13.05
C VAL A 216 6.06 11.45 -14.01
N LEU A 217 6.41 12.73 -14.11
CA LEU A 217 7.49 13.21 -14.98
C LEU A 217 8.83 12.61 -14.58
N LEU A 218 9.15 12.57 -13.29
CA LEU A 218 10.36 11.93 -12.77
C LEU A 218 10.40 10.43 -13.12
N ASN A 219 9.27 9.72 -12.96
CA ASN A 219 9.19 8.30 -13.32
C ASN A 219 9.39 8.08 -14.82
N LEU A 220 8.76 8.90 -15.66
CA LEU A 220 8.95 8.86 -17.13
C LEU A 220 10.39 9.17 -17.51
N PHE A 221 11.00 10.19 -16.92
CA PHE A 221 12.39 10.56 -17.13
C PHE A 221 13.32 9.38 -16.83
N ILE A 222 13.17 8.75 -15.65
CA ILE A 222 14.01 7.60 -15.27
C ILE A 222 13.74 6.40 -16.18
N SER A 223 12.48 6.10 -16.50
CA SER A 223 12.11 4.92 -17.29
C SER A 223 12.48 5.02 -18.77
N LYS A 224 12.40 6.21 -19.35
CA LYS A 224 12.60 6.44 -20.80
C LYS A 224 13.90 7.18 -21.12
N GLY A 225 14.57 7.78 -20.15
CA GLY A 225 15.76 8.60 -20.34
C GLY A 225 16.91 7.88 -21.07
N HIS A 226 17.06 6.56 -20.83
CA HIS A 226 18.04 5.77 -21.58
C HIS A 226 17.71 5.67 -23.10
N GLY A 227 16.43 5.52 -23.44
CA GLY A 227 15.97 5.43 -24.83
C GLY A 227 15.92 6.80 -25.54
N TRP A 228 15.63 7.87 -24.83
CA TRP A 228 15.55 9.23 -25.38
C TRP A 228 16.89 9.96 -25.35
N GLY A 229 17.87 9.48 -24.57
CA GLY A 229 19.10 10.18 -24.22
C GLY A 229 18.88 11.15 -23.06
N TRP A 230 19.68 10.99 -22.01
CA TRP A 230 19.55 11.77 -20.75
C TRP A 230 19.68 13.28 -20.94
N THR A 231 20.39 13.70 -21.97
CA THR A 231 20.64 15.14 -22.31
C THR A 231 19.83 15.63 -23.51
N SER A 232 18.86 14.83 -23.99
CA SER A 232 18.00 15.26 -25.10
C SER A 232 17.04 16.37 -24.67
N ALA A 233 16.59 17.19 -25.62
CA ALA A 233 15.63 18.27 -25.35
C ALA A 233 14.33 17.75 -24.70
N THR A 234 13.88 16.56 -25.08
CA THR A 234 12.70 15.90 -24.48
C THR A 234 12.93 15.50 -23.02
N SER A 235 14.13 15.01 -22.67
CA SER A 235 14.48 14.64 -21.31
C SER A 235 14.70 15.85 -20.41
N LEU A 236 15.21 16.95 -20.95
CA LEU A 236 15.45 18.19 -20.20
C LEU A 236 14.18 19.04 -20.01
N ALA A 237 13.14 18.83 -20.83
CA ALA A 237 11.87 19.54 -20.75
C ALA A 237 10.87 18.91 -19.75
N MET A 238 11.19 17.74 -19.19
CA MET A 238 10.38 17.03 -18.17
C MET A 238 10.86 17.32 -16.75
#